data_090f54e16ef89c02a55dbde53f034f51
#
_entry.id   090f54e16ef89c02a55dbde53f034f51
#
_cell.length_a   1.000
_cell.length_b   1.000
_cell.length_c   1.000
_cell.angle_alpha   90.00
_cell.angle_beta   90.00
_cell.angle_gamma   90.00
#
_symmetry.space_group_name_H-M   'P 1'
#
loop_
_entity.id
_entity.type
_entity.pdbx_description
1 polymer ?
#
loop_
_entity_poly.entity_id
_entity_poly.type
_entity_poly.pdbx_seq_one_letter_code
_entity_poly.pdbx_strand_id
1 'polypeptide(L)'
;MISKKLTRLDIFLIVAVLTAAVLLLALKLLPTEEKKYLLEKYLLVISDNAEQSFSLDSDRDIELFSNGIRVKITIEDGSAFIADSECRNGICMRSPRAKSIGDSIVCAPAGIALIIEGSGGGADADAYAG
;
A
#
# COMPACT_ATOMS: atom_id res chain seq x y z
N MET A 1 11.06 -10.07 -56.95
CA MET A 1 11.82 -10.91 -55.99
C MET A 1 13.23 -10.38 -55.90
N ILE A 2 13.54 -9.70 -54.82
CA ILE A 2 14.87 -9.17 -54.56
C ILE A 2 15.66 -10.22 -53.78
N SER A 3 16.29 -11.10 -54.53
CA SER A 3 17.26 -12.05 -53.96
C SER A 3 18.60 -11.32 -53.78
N LYS A 4 18.65 -10.41 -52.83
CA LYS A 4 19.93 -9.88 -52.39
C LYS A 4 20.61 -10.97 -51.57
N LYS A 5 21.76 -11.44 -52.07
CA LYS A 5 22.65 -12.26 -51.24
C LYS A 5 22.94 -11.48 -49.95
N LEU A 6 22.41 -11.99 -48.84
CA LEU A 6 22.69 -11.40 -47.55
C LEU A 6 24.20 -11.41 -47.36
N THR A 7 24.78 -10.24 -47.31
CA THR A 7 26.20 -10.12 -46.99
C THR A 7 26.40 -10.41 -45.52
N ARG A 8 27.60 -10.87 -45.16
CA ARG A 8 27.92 -11.14 -43.73
C ARG A 8 27.65 -9.94 -42.84
N LEU A 9 27.76 -8.74 -43.37
CA LEU A 9 27.44 -7.50 -42.68
C LEU A 9 25.96 -7.36 -42.38
N ASP A 10 25.11 -7.76 -43.34
CA ASP A 10 23.63 -7.70 -43.14
C ASP A 10 23.18 -8.66 -42.00
N ILE A 11 23.79 -9.85 -41.96
CA ILE A 11 23.53 -10.81 -40.89
C ILE A 11 23.97 -10.25 -39.54
N PHE A 12 25.13 -9.62 -39.46
CA PHE A 12 25.58 -8.98 -38.23
C PHE A 12 24.66 -7.88 -37.76
N LEU A 13 24.15 -7.06 -38.66
CA LEU A 13 23.19 -5.99 -38.32
C LEU A 13 21.87 -6.57 -37.81
N ILE A 14 21.34 -7.58 -38.45
CA ILE A 14 20.11 -8.23 -38.04
C ILE A 14 20.27 -8.86 -36.65
N VAL A 15 21.35 -9.58 -36.43
CA VAL A 15 21.63 -10.18 -35.12
C VAL A 15 21.80 -9.11 -34.05
N ALA A 16 22.51 -8.02 -34.34
CA ALA A 16 22.72 -6.91 -33.40
C ALA A 16 21.37 -6.26 -33.02
N VAL A 17 20.48 -6.03 -33.97
CA VAL A 17 19.15 -5.45 -33.72
C VAL A 17 18.28 -6.41 -32.91
N LEU A 18 18.29 -7.69 -33.23
CA LEU A 18 17.53 -8.69 -32.50
C LEU A 18 18.02 -8.84 -31.05
N THR A 19 19.35 -8.86 -30.84
CA THR A 19 19.88 -8.94 -29.46
C THR A 19 19.57 -7.69 -28.66
N ALA A 20 19.63 -6.52 -29.26
CA ALA A 20 19.24 -5.27 -28.61
C ALA A 20 17.76 -5.26 -28.26
N ALA A 21 16.89 -5.74 -29.15
CA ALA A 21 15.46 -5.82 -28.90
C ALA A 21 15.13 -6.81 -27.76
N VAL A 22 15.77 -7.97 -27.74
CA VAL A 22 15.60 -8.96 -26.68
C VAL A 22 16.10 -8.40 -25.34
N LEU A 23 17.22 -7.71 -25.34
CA LEU A 23 17.76 -7.09 -24.13
C LEU A 23 16.84 -6.02 -23.57
N LEU A 24 16.28 -5.15 -24.42
CA LEU A 24 15.32 -4.14 -24.00
C LEU A 24 14.03 -4.77 -23.45
N LEU A 25 13.57 -5.84 -24.08
CA LEU A 25 12.41 -6.58 -23.61
C LEU A 25 12.66 -7.24 -22.27
N ALA A 26 13.83 -7.84 -22.10
CA ALA A 26 14.25 -8.44 -20.84
C ALA A 26 14.34 -7.40 -19.72
N LEU A 27 14.87 -6.21 -19.99
CA LEU A 27 14.92 -5.11 -19.03
C LEU A 27 13.51 -4.63 -18.62
N LYS A 28 12.56 -4.68 -19.54
CA LYS A 28 11.15 -4.33 -19.23
C LYS A 28 10.40 -5.41 -18.44
N LEU A 29 10.81 -6.67 -18.63
CA LEU A 29 10.20 -7.79 -17.91
C LEU A 29 10.84 -8.03 -16.54
N LEU A 30 12.01 -7.46 -16.29
CA LEU A 30 12.56 -7.45 -14.93
C LEU A 30 11.63 -6.65 -14.04
N PRO A 31 11.11 -7.24 -12.97
CA PRO A 31 10.31 -6.48 -12.01
C PRO A 31 11.23 -5.43 -11.40
N THR A 32 11.07 -4.22 -11.84
CA THR A 32 11.68 -3.08 -11.16
C THR A 32 11.08 -3.03 -9.76
N GLU A 33 11.94 -3.06 -8.78
CA GLU A 33 11.56 -2.97 -7.36
C GLU A 33 10.71 -1.73 -7.04
N GLU A 34 10.66 -0.78 -7.96
CA GLU A 34 9.88 0.45 -7.81
C GLU A 34 8.37 0.21 -7.66
N LYS A 35 7.84 -0.90 -8.18
CA LYS A 35 6.42 -1.24 -7.93
C LYS A 35 6.13 -1.65 -6.49
N LYS A 36 7.14 -2.02 -5.74
CA LYS A 36 6.98 -2.39 -4.35
C LYS A 36 6.71 -1.16 -3.47
N TYR A 37 7.27 -0.01 -3.85
CA TYR A 37 7.06 1.23 -3.10
C TYR A 37 5.70 1.88 -3.38
N LEU A 38 5.09 1.61 -4.53
CA LEU A 38 3.80 2.20 -4.91
C LEU A 38 2.59 1.53 -4.22
N LEU A 39 2.81 0.40 -3.56
CA LEU A 39 1.76 -0.35 -2.87
C LEU A 39 2.06 -0.52 -1.38
N GLU A 40 2.98 0.27 -0.84
CA GLU A 40 3.22 0.27 0.58
C GLU A 40 2.00 0.82 1.30
N LYS A 41 1.28 -0.07 1.96
CA LYS A 41 0.12 0.27 2.77
C LYS A 41 0.58 0.74 4.13
N TYR A 42 -0.05 1.77 4.62
CA TYR A 42 0.18 2.23 5.98
C TYR A 42 -1.16 2.44 6.70
N LEU A 43 -1.11 2.30 8.00
CA LEU A 43 -2.24 2.59 8.85
C LEU A 43 -2.20 4.05 9.26
N LEU A 44 -3.24 4.79 8.91
CA LEU A 44 -3.45 6.13 9.39
C LEU A 44 -4.38 6.08 10.60
N VAL A 45 -3.92 6.59 11.71
CA VAL A 45 -4.69 6.68 12.96
C VAL A 45 -5.01 8.14 13.22
N ILE A 46 -6.27 8.48 13.16
CA ILE A 46 -6.76 9.83 13.43
C ILE A 46 -7.45 9.83 14.77
N SER A 47 -7.00 10.70 15.66
CA SER A 47 -7.63 10.99 16.94
C SER A 47 -7.90 12.48 17.06
N ASP A 48 -8.70 12.90 18.04
CA ASP A 48 -9.08 14.30 18.21
C ASP A 48 -7.89 15.26 18.32
N ASN A 49 -6.76 14.77 18.81
CA ASN A 49 -5.59 15.61 19.09
C ASN A 49 -4.39 15.32 18.18
N ALA A 50 -4.41 14.25 17.42
CA ALA A 50 -3.24 13.82 16.65
C ALA A 50 -3.61 12.90 15.49
N GLU A 51 -2.79 12.98 14.47
CA GLU A 51 -2.80 12.07 13.34
C GLU A 51 -1.43 11.37 13.30
N GLN A 52 -1.44 10.06 13.25
CA GLN A 52 -0.23 9.24 13.25
C GLN A 52 -0.32 8.17 12.17
N SER A 53 0.78 7.91 11.50
CA SER A 53 0.87 6.85 10.50
C SER A 53 1.82 5.75 10.97
N PHE A 54 1.45 4.52 10.69
CA PHE A 54 2.22 3.33 11.06
C PHE A 54 2.33 2.39 9.86
N SER A 55 3.52 1.82 9.67
CA SER A 55 3.70 0.78 8.65
C SER A 55 2.96 -0.50 9.03
N LEU A 56 2.33 -1.14 8.05
CA LEU A 56 1.68 -2.43 8.22
C LEU A 56 2.65 -3.62 8.07
N ASP A 57 3.89 -3.36 7.68
CA ASP A 57 4.89 -4.41 7.44
C ASP A 57 5.44 -5.03 8.74
N SER A 58 5.30 -4.32 9.84
CA SER A 58 5.78 -4.81 11.14
C SER A 58 4.63 -4.96 12.13
N ASP A 59 4.58 -6.13 12.75
CA ASP A 59 3.60 -6.40 13.80
C ASP A 59 3.90 -5.53 15.02
N ARG A 60 2.89 -4.85 15.54
CA ARG A 60 3.01 -4.03 16.75
C ARG A 60 1.67 -3.80 17.42
N ASP A 61 1.74 -3.49 18.69
CA ASP A 61 0.61 -3.02 19.46
C ASP A 61 0.77 -1.53 19.77
N ILE A 62 -0.31 -0.78 19.61
CA ILE A 62 -0.36 0.66 19.85
C ILE A 62 -1.48 0.92 20.85
N GLU A 63 -1.17 1.54 21.96
CA GLU A 63 -2.18 1.99 22.92
C GLU A 63 -2.39 3.49 22.78
N LEU A 64 -3.64 3.87 22.62
CA LEU A 64 -4.06 5.26 22.57
C LEU A 64 -5.10 5.53 23.64
N PHE A 65 -5.02 6.73 24.19
CA PHE A 65 -5.99 7.23 25.15
C PHE A 65 -6.63 8.49 24.59
N SER A 66 -7.92 8.43 24.32
CA SER A 66 -8.66 9.54 23.75
C SER A 66 -10.07 9.61 24.35
N ASN A 67 -10.52 10.79 24.68
CA ASN A 67 -11.82 11.04 25.31
C ASN A 67 -12.11 10.19 26.56
N GLY A 68 -11.06 9.91 27.35
CA GLY A 68 -11.19 9.08 28.54
C GLY A 68 -11.28 7.58 28.27
N ILE A 69 -11.10 7.16 27.02
CA ILE A 69 -11.21 5.76 26.59
C ILE A 69 -9.85 5.26 26.12
N ARG A 70 -9.44 4.11 26.66
CA ARG A 70 -8.24 3.43 26.20
C ARG A 70 -8.60 2.51 25.03
N VAL A 71 -7.81 2.61 23.98
CA VAL A 71 -7.97 1.78 22.78
C VAL A 71 -6.63 1.14 22.45
N LYS A 72 -6.62 -0.18 22.33
CA LYS A 72 -5.46 -0.94 21.88
C LYS A 72 -5.65 -1.35 20.43
N ILE A 73 -4.75 -0.90 19.60
CA ILE A 73 -4.72 -1.20 18.17
C ILE A 73 -3.59 -2.21 17.93
N THR A 74 -3.88 -3.30 17.25
CA THR A 74 -2.89 -4.31 16.90
C THR A 74 -2.71 -4.35 15.39
N ILE A 75 -1.46 -4.33 14.95
CA ILE A 75 -1.07 -4.57 13.56
C ILE A 75 -0.46 -5.97 13.51
N GLU A 76 -1.05 -6.84 12.71
CA GLU A 76 -0.65 -8.23 12.57
C GLU A 76 -0.92 -8.70 11.14
N ASP A 77 0.06 -9.36 10.51
CA ASP A 77 -0.05 -9.92 9.16
C ASP A 77 -0.52 -8.92 8.10
N GLY A 78 -0.05 -7.67 8.15
CA GLY A 78 -0.44 -6.63 7.21
C GLY A 78 -1.88 -6.13 7.37
N SER A 79 -2.51 -6.42 8.49
CA SER A 79 -3.84 -5.94 8.84
C SER A 79 -3.82 -5.19 10.17
N ALA A 80 -4.79 -4.31 10.36
CA ALA A 80 -4.96 -3.58 11.61
C ALA A 80 -6.36 -3.81 12.17
N PHE A 81 -6.44 -3.90 13.46
CA PHE A 81 -7.72 -4.06 14.17
C PHE A 81 -7.62 -3.52 15.59
N ILE A 82 -8.76 -3.27 16.19
CA ILE A 82 -8.85 -2.87 17.60
C ILE A 82 -8.93 -4.13 18.44
N ALA A 83 -7.85 -4.44 19.16
CA ALA A 83 -7.75 -5.64 19.97
C ALA A 83 -8.50 -5.49 21.30
N ASP A 84 -8.48 -4.29 21.87
CA ASP A 84 -9.16 -3.98 23.12
C ASP A 84 -9.58 -2.52 23.16
N SER A 85 -10.70 -2.25 23.79
CA SER A 85 -11.23 -0.90 23.96
C SER A 85 -12.16 -0.84 25.16
N GLU A 86 -12.06 0.23 25.92
CA GLU A 86 -12.98 0.53 27.02
C GLU A 86 -14.34 1.11 26.54
N CYS A 87 -14.57 1.10 25.24
CA CYS A 87 -15.81 1.53 24.64
C CYS A 87 -17.01 0.69 25.14
N ARG A 88 -18.09 1.32 25.58
CA ARG A 88 -19.25 0.64 26.17
C ARG A 88 -19.88 -0.41 25.27
N ASN A 89 -19.98 -0.16 23.99
CA ASN A 89 -20.68 -1.03 23.05
C ASN A 89 -19.77 -2.09 22.44
N GLY A 90 -18.46 -1.95 22.52
CA GLY A 90 -17.50 -2.89 21.93
C GLY A 90 -17.63 -3.06 20.42
N ILE A 91 -18.30 -2.14 19.74
CA ILE A 91 -18.54 -2.22 18.29
C ILE A 91 -17.22 -2.17 17.52
N CYS A 92 -16.29 -1.33 17.96
CA CYS A 92 -14.96 -1.20 17.33
C CYS A 92 -14.16 -2.50 17.40
N MET A 93 -14.28 -3.26 18.49
CA MET A 93 -13.62 -4.57 18.62
C MET A 93 -14.25 -5.65 17.75
N ARG A 94 -15.51 -5.50 17.38
CA ARG A 94 -16.25 -6.43 16.51
C ARG A 94 -16.09 -6.13 15.04
N SER A 95 -15.51 -4.98 14.71
CA SER A 95 -15.25 -4.61 13.33
C SER A 95 -14.29 -5.59 12.65
N PRO A 96 -14.52 -5.91 11.37
CA PRO A 96 -13.57 -6.75 10.64
C PRO A 96 -12.19 -6.09 10.56
N ARG A 97 -11.16 -6.89 10.41
CA ARG A 97 -9.79 -6.38 10.27
C ARG A 97 -9.66 -5.53 9.01
N ALA A 98 -9.04 -4.37 9.15
CA ALA A 98 -8.71 -3.50 8.03
C ALA A 98 -7.39 -3.98 7.40
N LYS A 99 -7.41 -4.34 6.14
CA LYS A 99 -6.24 -4.87 5.41
C LYS A 99 -6.08 -4.34 4.01
N SER A 100 -7.15 -3.84 3.41
CA SER A 100 -7.13 -3.29 2.06
C SER A 100 -7.16 -1.77 2.09
N ILE A 101 -6.57 -1.14 1.08
CA ILE A 101 -6.61 0.31 0.93
C ILE A 101 -8.07 0.77 0.88
N GLY A 102 -8.43 1.73 1.71
CA GLY A 102 -9.79 2.22 1.87
C GLY A 102 -10.58 1.59 3.01
N ASP A 103 -10.08 0.49 3.60
CA ASP A 103 -10.71 -0.07 4.78
C ASP A 103 -10.57 0.89 5.96
N SER A 104 -11.62 1.00 6.77
CA SER A 104 -11.62 1.85 7.94
C SER A 104 -12.33 1.21 9.12
N ILE A 105 -11.87 1.54 10.31
CA ILE A 105 -12.51 1.18 11.58
C ILE A 105 -12.65 2.46 12.39
N VAL A 106 -13.85 2.74 12.85
CA VAL A 106 -14.13 3.95 13.63
C VAL A 106 -14.61 3.58 15.01
N CYS A 107 -13.98 4.16 16.03
CA CYS A 107 -14.44 4.13 17.40
C CYS A 107 -15.03 5.51 17.76
N ALA A 108 -16.33 5.69 17.57
CA ALA A 108 -16.98 6.98 17.77
C ALA A 108 -16.86 7.51 19.21
N PRO A 109 -17.05 6.69 20.27
CA PRO A 109 -16.90 7.18 21.65
C PRO A 109 -15.49 7.67 21.98
N ALA A 110 -14.46 7.03 21.43
CA ALA A 110 -13.06 7.43 21.62
C ALA A 110 -12.63 8.55 20.65
N GLY A 111 -13.39 8.81 19.59
CA GLY A 111 -12.99 9.76 18.55
C GLY A 111 -11.77 9.29 17.75
N ILE A 112 -11.63 8.00 17.54
CA ILE A 112 -10.50 7.40 16.84
C ILE A 112 -10.98 6.76 15.55
N ALA A 113 -10.26 7.03 14.45
CA ALA A 113 -10.47 6.40 13.17
C ALA A 113 -9.18 5.73 12.70
N LEU A 114 -9.28 4.49 12.25
CA LEU A 114 -8.20 3.75 11.60
C LEU A 114 -8.52 3.66 10.12
N ILE A 115 -7.60 4.09 9.27
CA ILE A 115 -7.77 4.04 7.83
C ILE A 115 -6.54 3.42 7.20
N ILE A 116 -6.74 2.47 6.29
CA ILE A 116 -5.64 1.93 5.49
C ILE A 116 -5.47 2.77 4.24
N GLU A 117 -4.31 3.37 4.11
CA GLU A 117 -3.95 4.14 2.93
C GLU A 117 -2.74 3.53 2.22
N GLY A 118 -2.55 3.88 0.95
CA GLY A 118 -1.41 3.46 0.15
C GLY A 118 -0.47 4.62 -0.12
N SER A 119 0.82 4.35 -0.05
CA SER A 119 1.86 5.29 -0.47
C SER A 119 1.73 5.54 -1.98
N GLY A 120 1.34 6.71 -2.38
CA GLY A 120 1.15 7.10 -3.80
C GLY A 120 -0.22 7.69 -4.12
N GLY A 121 -1.15 7.63 -3.18
CA GLY A 121 -2.50 8.16 -3.38
C GLY A 121 -2.72 9.61 -2.94
N GLY A 122 -1.67 10.32 -2.55
CA GLY A 122 -1.80 11.66 -1.99
C GLY A 122 -2.38 12.71 -2.93
N ALA A 123 -2.38 12.46 -4.23
CA ALA A 123 -2.93 13.39 -5.21
C ALA A 123 -4.43 13.18 -5.45
N ASP A 124 -4.95 12.01 -5.15
CA ASP A 124 -6.34 11.68 -5.45
C ASP A 124 -7.29 11.90 -4.27
N ALA A 125 -6.75 12.20 -3.11
CA ALA A 125 -7.56 12.49 -1.92
C ALA A 125 -8.48 13.71 -2.12
N ASP A 126 -8.06 14.68 -2.89
CA ASP A 126 -8.84 15.88 -3.19
C ASP A 126 -10.06 15.58 -4.08
N ALA A 127 -10.05 14.49 -4.83
CA ALA A 127 -11.16 14.12 -5.70
C ALA A 127 -12.41 13.68 -4.94
N TYR A 128 -12.25 13.31 -3.68
CA TYR A 128 -13.36 12.86 -2.83
C TYR A 128 -13.92 13.94 -1.91
N ALA A 129 -13.32 15.10 -1.91
CA ALA A 129 -13.77 16.22 -1.09
C ALA A 129 -14.96 16.99 -1.69
N GLY A 130 -15.41 16.56 -2.87
CA GLY A 130 -16.52 17.18 -3.58
C GLY A 130 -17.87 16.55 -3.31
#